data_058c711e0a6e793686b316f0a7789ffa
#
_entry.id   058c711e0a6e793686b316f0a7789ffa
#
_cell.length_a   1.000
_cell.length_b   1.000
_cell.length_c   1.000
_cell.angle_alpha   90.00
_cell.angle_beta   90.00
_cell.angle_gamma   90.00
#
_symmetry.space_group_name_H-M   'P 1'
#
loop_
_entity.id
_entity.type
_entity.pdbx_description
1 polymer ?
#
loop_
_entity_poly.entity_id
_entity_poly.type
_entity_poly.pdbx_seq_one_letter_code
_entity_poly.pdbx_strand_id
1 'polypeptide(L)'
;MRQVEAEYSFGGGGTGSGVGPAVEVRTTTGGVVRFRGQVDRVDISSDGSRIIVYDYKSGGHTAYTKLDDDPVKKGTKLQLPLYSKAIGEKYPDAEISASYWFVRESDNNELKPHPGDYKKDEAETALTQAVGTIVQGIDSGIFPARPGDLAAWGESSEQHENCKFCEYARVCPKSKARLWDTKKGSDPVLEGYLNLAEDGP
;
A
#
# COMPACT_ATOMS: atom_id res chain seq x y z
N MET A 1 14.12 -0.88 22.38
CA MET A 1 13.12 -1.74 21.68
C MET A 1 13.58 -3.19 21.76
N ARG A 2 12.67 -4.12 21.92
CA ARG A 2 12.91 -5.56 21.77
C ARG A 2 11.86 -6.16 20.84
N GLN A 3 12.23 -7.15 20.07
CA GLN A 3 11.28 -7.91 19.26
C GLN A 3 10.35 -8.71 20.17
N VAL A 4 9.05 -8.62 19.94
CA VAL A 4 8.01 -9.36 20.70
C VAL A 4 7.19 -10.29 19.82
N GLU A 5 7.05 -9.97 18.54
CA GLU A 5 6.34 -10.80 17.57
C GLU A 5 7.20 -10.95 16.30
N ALA A 6 7.14 -12.15 15.73
CA ALA A 6 7.63 -12.44 14.39
C ALA A 6 6.48 -13.09 13.60
N GLU A 7 6.28 -12.65 12.37
CA GLU A 7 5.26 -13.18 11.48
C GLU A 7 3.85 -13.19 12.11
N TYR A 8 3.48 -12.09 12.79
CA TYR A 8 2.17 -11.95 13.39
C TYR A 8 1.09 -11.93 12.32
N SER A 9 0.20 -12.91 12.37
CA SER A 9 -0.90 -13.06 11.42
C SER A 9 -2.19 -12.41 11.91
N PHE A 10 -2.99 -11.87 11.01
CA PHE A 10 -4.34 -11.37 11.30
C PHE A 10 -5.32 -11.82 10.20
N GLY A 11 -6.56 -12.01 10.57
CA GLY A 11 -7.62 -12.45 9.67
C GLY A 11 -7.65 -13.97 9.41
N GLY A 12 -6.93 -14.75 10.20
CA GLY A 12 -6.92 -16.22 10.15
C GLY A 12 -5.87 -16.81 9.20
N GLY A 13 -5.47 -18.06 9.45
CA GLY A 13 -4.66 -18.88 8.52
C GLY A 13 -3.15 -18.70 8.57
N GLY A 14 -2.59 -17.99 9.55
CA GLY A 14 -1.13 -17.84 9.71
C GLY A 14 -0.48 -18.94 10.52
N THR A 15 0.83 -19.12 10.31
CA THR A 15 1.71 -20.05 11.03
C THR A 15 2.62 -19.36 12.05
N GLY A 16 2.50 -18.03 12.19
CA GLY A 16 3.37 -17.20 13.02
C GLY A 16 3.04 -17.21 14.51
N SER A 17 3.68 -16.30 15.26
CA SER A 17 3.66 -16.23 16.73
C SER A 17 2.30 -15.85 17.34
N GLY A 18 1.34 -15.45 16.54
CA GLY A 18 -0.01 -15.09 16.99
C GLY A 18 -0.99 -14.98 15.83
N VAL A 19 -2.27 -15.07 16.15
CA VAL A 19 -3.35 -14.88 15.19
C VAL A 19 -4.32 -13.85 15.77
N GLY A 20 -4.46 -12.72 15.09
CA GLY A 20 -5.42 -11.67 15.42
C GLY A 20 -6.68 -11.73 14.57
N PRO A 21 -7.69 -10.91 14.90
CA PRO A 21 -8.87 -10.75 14.08
C PRO A 21 -8.51 -10.15 12.71
N ALA A 22 -9.44 -10.25 11.76
CA ALA A 22 -9.31 -9.55 10.49
C ALA A 22 -9.38 -8.02 10.71
N VAL A 23 -8.53 -7.27 10.04
CA VAL A 23 -8.59 -5.81 10.06
C VAL A 23 -9.80 -5.35 9.24
N GLU A 24 -10.71 -4.65 9.87
CA GLU A 24 -11.87 -4.08 9.21
C GLU A 24 -11.61 -2.63 8.81
N VAL A 25 -11.81 -2.33 7.54
CA VAL A 25 -11.83 -0.97 7.01
C VAL A 25 -13.24 -0.65 6.55
N ARG A 26 -13.86 0.36 7.19
CA ARG A 26 -15.17 0.85 6.79
C ARG A 26 -15.02 1.82 5.63
N THR A 27 -15.73 1.56 4.55
CA THR A 27 -15.72 2.45 3.38
C THR A 27 -16.63 3.67 3.62
N THR A 28 -16.41 4.73 2.88
CA THR A 28 -17.27 5.94 2.91
C THR A 28 -18.70 5.67 2.50
N THR A 29 -18.96 4.58 1.78
CA THR A 29 -20.30 4.13 1.38
C THR A 29 -20.98 3.22 2.39
N GLY A 30 -20.33 2.98 3.56
CA GLY A 30 -20.88 2.16 4.65
C GLY A 30 -20.57 0.66 4.54
N GLY A 31 -19.87 0.22 3.50
CA GLY A 31 -19.37 -1.14 3.38
C GLY A 31 -18.24 -1.45 4.37
N VAL A 32 -17.96 -2.73 4.59
CA VAL A 32 -16.83 -3.20 5.40
C VAL A 32 -15.97 -4.13 4.58
N VAL A 33 -14.69 -3.81 4.47
CA VAL A 33 -13.68 -4.68 3.85
C VAL A 33 -12.85 -5.32 4.94
N ARG A 34 -12.71 -6.63 4.89
CA ARG A 34 -11.93 -7.41 5.84
C ARG A 34 -10.61 -7.81 5.21
N PHE A 35 -9.53 -7.37 5.84
CA PHE A 35 -8.18 -7.70 5.42
C PHE A 35 -7.59 -8.80 6.29
N ARG A 36 -6.82 -9.66 5.64
CA ARG A 36 -5.95 -10.65 6.27
C ARG A 36 -4.51 -10.41 5.83
N GLY A 37 -3.57 -10.72 6.68
CA GLY A 37 -2.16 -10.53 6.36
C GLY A 37 -1.25 -11.05 7.44
N GLN A 38 0.04 -10.76 7.26
CA GLN A 38 1.10 -11.16 8.18
C GLN A 38 2.08 -10.01 8.30
N VAL A 39 2.37 -9.61 9.53
CA VAL A 39 3.36 -8.58 9.87
C VAL A 39 4.68 -9.29 10.11
N ASP A 40 5.75 -8.86 9.43
CA ASP A 40 7.03 -9.56 9.51
C ASP A 40 7.67 -9.44 10.91
N ARG A 41 7.63 -8.25 11.52
CA ARG A 41 8.24 -8.00 12.82
C ARG A 41 7.55 -6.89 13.60
N VAL A 42 7.44 -7.10 14.91
CA VAL A 42 6.94 -6.10 15.87
C VAL A 42 7.94 -5.96 17.01
N ASP A 43 8.38 -4.74 17.26
CA ASP A 43 9.25 -4.37 18.36
C ASP A 43 8.49 -3.50 19.39
N ILE A 44 8.72 -3.71 20.68
CA ILE A 44 8.12 -2.94 21.76
C ILE A 44 9.19 -2.28 22.62
N SER A 45 8.90 -1.08 23.14
CA SER A 45 9.73 -0.41 24.14
C SER A 45 9.69 -1.16 25.48
N SER A 46 10.67 -0.92 26.34
CA SER A 46 10.77 -1.60 27.64
C SER A 46 9.59 -1.31 28.57
N ASP A 47 8.97 -0.16 28.43
CA ASP A 47 7.80 0.30 29.20
C ASP A 47 6.46 -0.05 28.52
N GLY A 48 6.50 -0.63 27.33
CA GLY A 48 5.30 -1.00 26.55
C GLY A 48 4.57 0.15 25.87
N SER A 49 5.06 1.38 26.02
CA SER A 49 4.36 2.57 25.52
C SER A 49 4.50 2.80 24.01
N ARG A 50 5.54 2.26 23.38
CA ARG A 50 5.82 2.44 21.96
C ARG A 50 6.04 1.13 21.26
N ILE A 51 5.47 1.00 20.07
CA ILE A 51 5.61 -0.17 19.20
C ILE A 51 6.05 0.29 17.82
N ILE A 52 6.98 -0.46 17.23
CA ILE A 52 7.38 -0.30 15.84
C ILE A 52 7.06 -1.59 15.08
N VAL A 53 6.31 -1.43 14.01
CA VAL A 53 5.97 -2.49 13.06
C VAL A 53 6.93 -2.41 11.88
N TYR A 54 7.51 -3.53 11.48
CA TYR A 54 8.40 -3.59 10.32
C TYR A 54 7.86 -4.56 9.27
N ASP A 55 8.00 -4.14 8.03
CA ASP A 55 7.80 -4.96 6.84
C ASP A 55 9.10 -5.00 6.05
N TYR A 56 9.64 -6.21 5.82
CA TYR A 56 10.92 -6.39 5.15
C TYR A 56 10.78 -6.31 3.63
N LYS A 57 11.65 -5.53 3.01
CA LYS A 57 11.69 -5.36 1.56
C LYS A 57 13.07 -5.75 1.01
N SER A 58 13.07 -6.67 0.03
CA SER A 58 14.27 -7.08 -0.69
C SER A 58 14.54 -6.23 -1.94
N GLY A 59 13.62 -5.36 -2.33
CA GLY A 59 13.73 -4.44 -3.48
C GLY A 59 14.34 -3.09 -3.09
N GLY A 60 14.49 -2.20 -4.06
CA GLY A 60 14.95 -0.82 -3.83
C GLY A 60 13.90 0.06 -3.14
N HIS A 61 14.36 1.10 -2.46
CA HIS A 61 13.51 2.02 -1.68
C HIS A 61 12.76 3.07 -2.53
N THR A 62 13.16 3.30 -3.77
CA THR A 62 12.63 4.40 -4.62
C THR A 62 11.09 4.39 -4.74
N ALA A 63 10.49 3.20 -4.80
CA ALA A 63 9.02 3.06 -4.87
C ALA A 63 8.30 3.38 -3.54
N TYR A 64 9.05 3.67 -2.47
CA TYR A 64 8.55 3.87 -1.10
C TYR A 64 8.88 5.25 -0.53
N THR A 65 9.35 6.16 -1.36
CA THR A 65 9.61 7.56 -0.97
C THR A 65 8.31 8.35 -0.81
N LYS A 66 8.34 9.42 0.00
CA LYS A 66 7.21 10.34 0.23
C LYS A 66 5.98 9.67 0.87
N LEU A 67 6.18 8.66 1.70
CA LEU A 67 5.09 8.06 2.48
C LEU A 67 4.61 8.96 3.62
N ASP A 68 5.41 9.93 4.01
CA ASP A 68 5.05 10.95 5.00
C ASP A 68 3.99 11.90 4.43
N ASP A 69 4.07 12.20 3.13
CA ASP A 69 3.10 13.04 2.42
C ASP A 69 1.84 12.26 2.01
N ASP A 70 2.04 11.00 1.60
CA ASP A 70 0.96 10.10 1.16
C ASP A 70 1.20 8.68 1.69
N PRO A 71 0.63 8.35 2.84
CA PRO A 71 0.87 7.08 3.53
C PRO A 71 0.37 5.83 2.78
N VAL A 72 -0.51 5.98 1.84
CA VAL A 72 -1.03 4.89 0.99
C VAL A 72 -0.47 4.90 -0.42
N LYS A 73 0.34 5.91 -0.75
CA LYS A 73 0.94 6.10 -2.07
C LYS A 73 -0.06 5.90 -3.20
N LYS A 74 -1.08 6.75 -3.22
CA LYS A 74 -2.15 6.69 -4.22
C LYS A 74 -2.82 5.30 -4.30
N GLY A 75 -3.01 4.67 -3.14
CA GLY A 75 -3.63 3.35 -3.02
C GLY A 75 -2.74 2.16 -3.37
N THR A 76 -1.43 2.37 -3.65
CA THR A 76 -0.51 1.29 -4.03
C THR A 76 0.27 0.69 -2.86
N LYS A 77 0.27 1.33 -1.68
CA LYS A 77 1.02 0.91 -0.47
C LYS A 77 0.09 0.86 0.74
N LEU A 78 -0.66 -0.20 0.88
CA LEU A 78 -1.63 -0.37 1.97
C LEU A 78 -1.08 -1.16 3.17
N GLN A 79 0.10 -1.76 3.07
CA GLN A 79 0.64 -2.66 4.10
C GLN A 79 0.85 -1.97 5.44
N LEU A 80 1.62 -0.87 5.48
CA LEU A 80 1.91 -0.21 6.76
C LEU A 80 0.65 0.29 7.48
N PRO A 81 -0.36 0.95 6.81
CA PRO A 81 -1.61 1.29 7.46
C PRO A 81 -2.35 0.10 8.05
N LEU A 82 -2.48 -0.97 7.28
CA LEU A 82 -3.17 -2.18 7.71
C LEU A 82 -2.45 -2.86 8.87
N TYR A 83 -1.12 -2.92 8.83
CA TYR A 83 -0.31 -3.52 9.88
C TYR A 83 -0.35 -2.71 11.17
N SER A 84 -0.28 -1.37 11.06
CA SER A 84 -0.43 -0.48 12.22
C SER A 84 -1.80 -0.64 12.86
N LYS A 85 -2.85 -0.78 12.05
CA LYS A 85 -4.20 -1.01 12.55
C LYS A 85 -4.34 -2.37 13.24
N ALA A 86 -3.81 -3.45 12.63
CA ALA A 86 -3.82 -4.79 13.21
C ALA A 86 -3.12 -4.85 14.58
N ILE A 87 -1.97 -4.17 14.69
CA ILE A 87 -1.20 -4.11 15.93
C ILE A 87 -1.84 -3.15 16.93
N GLY A 88 -2.46 -2.06 16.47
CA GLY A 88 -3.21 -1.13 17.32
C GLY A 88 -4.42 -1.78 18.01
N GLU A 89 -5.09 -2.70 17.36
CA GLU A 89 -6.16 -3.49 17.98
C GLU A 89 -5.64 -4.42 19.09
N LYS A 90 -4.40 -4.92 18.94
CA LYS A 90 -3.76 -5.77 19.95
C LYS A 90 -3.17 -4.97 21.13
N TYR A 91 -2.69 -3.75 20.86
CA TYR A 91 -2.01 -2.91 21.84
C TYR A 91 -2.64 -1.50 21.84
N PRO A 92 -3.86 -1.35 22.35
CA PRO A 92 -4.65 -0.11 22.21
C PRO A 92 -4.04 1.12 22.91
N ASP A 93 -3.24 0.89 23.96
CA ASP A 93 -2.64 1.96 24.76
C ASP A 93 -1.24 2.37 24.28
N ALA A 94 -0.70 1.71 23.25
CA ALA A 94 0.65 2.00 22.76
C ALA A 94 0.62 2.97 21.57
N GLU A 95 1.65 3.82 21.51
CA GLU A 95 1.97 4.60 20.33
C GLU A 95 2.57 3.68 19.25
N ILE A 96 1.93 3.60 18.07
CA ILE A 96 2.35 2.69 17.02
C ILE A 96 2.93 3.47 15.87
N SER A 97 4.13 3.10 15.47
CA SER A 97 4.77 3.50 14.22
C SER A 97 5.00 2.29 13.33
N ALA A 98 5.08 2.50 12.03
CA ALA A 98 5.34 1.45 11.07
C ALA A 98 6.42 1.88 10.07
N SER A 99 7.22 0.92 9.61
CA SER A 99 8.36 1.22 8.75
C SER A 99 8.65 0.08 7.79
N TYR A 100 9.04 0.43 6.57
CA TYR A 100 9.67 -0.53 5.68
C TYR A 100 11.15 -0.71 6.03
N TRP A 101 11.60 -1.94 6.09
CA TRP A 101 13.00 -2.27 6.33
C TRP A 101 13.61 -2.91 5.07
N PHE A 102 14.46 -2.15 4.38
CA PHE A 102 15.14 -2.61 3.17
C PHE A 102 16.35 -3.45 3.55
N VAL A 103 16.27 -4.77 3.33
CA VAL A 103 17.32 -5.75 3.70
C VAL A 103 18.42 -5.87 2.66
N ARG A 104 18.20 -5.37 1.45
CA ARG A 104 19.24 -5.18 0.44
C ARG A 104 19.71 -3.76 0.52
N GLU A 105 21.00 -3.66 0.77
CA GLU A 105 21.70 -2.49 0.92
C GLU A 105 21.62 -1.50 -0.26
N SER A 106 21.54 -0.24 0.06
CA SER A 106 21.80 0.88 -0.82
C SER A 106 23.11 1.57 -0.40
N ASP A 107 23.71 2.24 -1.24
CA ASP A 107 24.89 3.12 -1.35
C ASP A 107 25.93 3.21 -0.22
N ASN A 108 25.71 2.76 1.01
CA ASN A 108 26.67 2.92 2.12
C ASN A 108 26.74 1.76 3.13
N ASN A 109 26.30 0.55 2.79
CA ASN A 109 26.27 -0.61 3.70
C ASN A 109 25.54 -0.38 5.03
N GLU A 110 24.63 0.57 5.11
CA GLU A 110 23.81 0.80 6.28
C GLU A 110 22.38 0.32 6.03
N LEU A 111 21.99 -0.75 6.72
CA LEU A 111 20.60 -1.18 6.83
C LEU A 111 19.86 -0.15 7.67
N LYS A 112 19.23 0.82 7.03
CA LYS A 112 18.40 1.81 7.71
C LYS A 112 16.94 1.44 7.54
N PRO A 113 16.19 1.32 8.65
CA PRO A 113 14.74 1.41 8.56
C PRO A 113 14.42 2.74 7.88
N HIS A 114 13.56 2.74 6.88
CA HIS A 114 13.00 3.98 6.38
C HIS A 114 11.86 4.33 7.34
N PRO A 115 12.03 5.31 8.24
CA PRO A 115 10.93 5.79 9.05
C PRO A 115 10.02 6.57 8.11
N GLY A 116 8.85 6.04 7.81
CA GLY A 116 7.75 6.89 7.57
C GLY A 116 7.25 7.29 8.96
N ASP A 117 7.32 8.54 9.32
CA ASP A 117 6.62 9.05 10.49
C ASP A 117 5.12 8.94 10.22
N TYR A 118 4.60 7.77 10.56
CA TYR A 118 3.25 7.40 10.29
C TYR A 118 2.34 8.11 11.29
N LYS A 119 1.74 9.20 10.86
CA LYS A 119 0.67 9.83 11.61
C LYS A 119 -0.57 8.95 11.48
N LYS A 120 -0.88 8.24 12.54
CA LYS A 120 -1.94 7.23 12.60
C LYS A 120 -3.27 7.72 12.02
N ASP A 121 -3.69 8.91 12.38
CA ASP A 121 -5.00 9.45 11.98
C ASP A 121 -5.03 9.81 10.48
N GLU A 122 -3.96 10.38 9.95
CA GLU A 122 -3.83 10.68 8.52
C GLU A 122 -3.77 9.40 7.69
N ALA A 123 -3.04 8.41 8.16
CA ALA A 123 -2.91 7.11 7.50
C ALA A 123 -4.22 6.31 7.49
N GLU A 124 -4.98 6.37 8.56
CA GLU A 124 -6.28 5.70 8.64
C GLU A 124 -7.33 6.36 7.73
N THR A 125 -7.30 7.68 7.65
CA THR A 125 -8.14 8.43 6.71
C THR A 125 -7.78 8.10 5.27
N ALA A 126 -6.51 8.16 4.90
CA ALA A 126 -6.03 7.84 3.56
C ALA A 126 -6.34 6.37 3.18
N LEU A 127 -6.17 5.43 4.11
CA LEU A 127 -6.52 4.03 3.92
C LEU A 127 -8.02 3.87 3.62
N THR A 128 -8.86 4.50 4.42
CA THR A 128 -10.33 4.44 4.26
C THR A 128 -10.76 4.98 2.91
N GLN A 129 -10.21 6.12 2.49
CA GLN A 129 -10.49 6.72 1.19
C GLN A 129 -10.02 5.84 0.03
N ALA A 130 -8.78 5.36 0.09
CA ALA A 130 -8.22 4.50 -0.95
C ALA A 130 -9.00 3.19 -1.10
N VAL A 131 -9.30 2.50 0.00
CA VAL A 131 -10.09 1.27 -0.01
C VAL A 131 -11.51 1.54 -0.51
N GLY A 132 -12.13 2.64 -0.07
CA GLY A 132 -13.46 3.04 -0.53
C GLY A 132 -13.53 3.24 -2.04
N THR A 133 -12.56 3.98 -2.60
CA THR A 133 -12.47 4.22 -4.06
C THR A 133 -12.25 2.92 -4.83
N ILE A 134 -11.35 2.05 -4.35
CA ILE A 134 -11.06 0.76 -5.00
C ILE A 134 -12.31 -0.13 -5.01
N VAL A 135 -12.98 -0.26 -3.86
CA VAL A 135 -14.18 -1.11 -3.75
C VAL A 135 -15.32 -0.57 -4.61
N GLN A 136 -15.56 0.73 -4.57
CA GLN A 136 -16.56 1.36 -5.44
C GLN A 136 -16.27 1.12 -6.93
N GLY A 137 -15.01 1.20 -7.33
CA GLY A 137 -14.57 0.88 -8.70
C GLY A 137 -14.89 -0.57 -9.06
N ILE A 138 -14.55 -1.52 -8.18
CA ILE A 138 -14.83 -2.95 -8.37
C ILE A 138 -16.33 -3.22 -8.48
N ASP A 139 -17.13 -2.71 -7.55
CA ASP A 139 -18.58 -2.90 -7.51
C ASP A 139 -19.30 -2.30 -8.74
N SER A 140 -18.73 -1.22 -9.28
CA SER A 140 -19.24 -0.55 -10.49
C SER A 140 -18.65 -1.12 -11.80
N GLY A 141 -17.81 -2.14 -11.73
CA GLY A 141 -17.15 -2.74 -12.91
C GLY A 141 -16.14 -1.82 -13.60
N ILE A 142 -15.56 -0.86 -12.85
CA ILE A 142 -14.61 0.12 -13.39
C ILE A 142 -13.19 -0.43 -13.26
N PHE A 143 -12.63 -0.88 -14.36
CA PHE A 143 -11.26 -1.39 -14.45
C PHE A 143 -10.49 -0.62 -15.54
N PRO A 144 -9.99 0.58 -15.24
CA PRO A 144 -9.33 1.41 -16.25
C PRO A 144 -7.98 0.82 -16.68
N ALA A 145 -7.80 0.67 -17.98
CA ALA A 145 -6.53 0.23 -18.56
C ALA A 145 -5.56 1.42 -18.63
N ARG A 146 -4.93 1.77 -17.49
CA ARG A 146 -3.92 2.83 -17.39
C ARG A 146 -2.54 2.30 -17.78
N PRO A 147 -1.98 2.69 -18.93
CA PRO A 147 -0.68 2.17 -19.37
C PRO A 147 0.49 2.76 -18.59
N GLY A 148 0.36 3.96 -18.01
CA GLY A 148 1.49 4.72 -17.44
C GLY A 148 2.34 5.36 -18.53
N ASP A 149 3.44 6.00 -18.12
CA ASP A 149 4.37 6.65 -19.03
C ASP A 149 5.20 5.63 -19.83
N LEU A 150 5.73 6.07 -20.96
CA LEU A 150 6.68 5.30 -21.73
C LEU A 150 8.03 5.31 -21.00
N ALA A 151 8.52 4.14 -20.65
CA ALA A 151 9.80 3.97 -19.99
C ALA A 151 10.73 3.11 -20.86
N ALA A 152 12.00 3.49 -20.96
CA ALA A 152 13.03 2.67 -21.60
C ALA A 152 13.40 1.48 -20.69
N TRP A 153 13.19 0.28 -21.18
CA TRP A 153 13.55 -0.95 -20.50
C TRP A 153 14.63 -1.70 -21.30
N GLY A 154 15.90 -1.39 -20.98
CA GLY A 154 17.04 -1.95 -21.73
C GLY A 154 17.25 -1.28 -23.08
N GLU A 155 18.17 -1.82 -23.89
CA GLU A 155 18.65 -1.18 -25.11
C GLU A 155 17.67 -1.19 -26.30
N SER A 156 16.52 -1.86 -26.22
CA SER A 156 15.70 -2.12 -27.42
C SER A 156 14.17 -2.11 -27.27
N SER A 157 13.59 -1.78 -26.11
CA SER A 157 12.12 -1.74 -26.03
C SER A 157 11.59 -0.62 -25.17
N GLU A 158 10.90 0.33 -25.77
CA GLU A 158 10.02 1.26 -25.05
C GLU A 158 8.71 0.54 -24.70
N GLN A 159 8.42 0.45 -23.42
CA GLN A 159 7.17 -0.09 -22.91
C GLN A 159 6.56 0.84 -21.90
N HIS A 160 5.22 0.90 -21.87
CA HIS A 160 4.54 1.60 -20.79
C HIS A 160 4.79 0.92 -19.44
N GLU A 161 5.00 1.72 -18.40
CA GLU A 161 5.37 1.27 -17.05
C GLU A 161 4.47 0.17 -16.50
N ASN A 162 3.15 0.33 -16.63
CA ASN A 162 2.18 -0.61 -16.10
C ASN A 162 1.92 -1.82 -17.02
N CYS A 163 2.58 -1.85 -18.20
CA CYS A 163 2.39 -2.95 -19.16
C CYS A 163 3.46 -4.03 -19.07
N LYS A 164 4.58 -3.76 -18.42
CA LYS A 164 5.74 -4.68 -18.40
C LYS A 164 5.43 -6.07 -17.86
N PHE A 165 4.63 -6.13 -16.80
CA PHE A 165 4.26 -7.39 -16.13
C PHE A 165 2.75 -7.67 -16.22
N CYS A 166 2.05 -7.00 -17.17
CA CYS A 166 0.61 -7.11 -17.29
C CYS A 166 0.23 -8.34 -18.08
N GLU A 167 -0.52 -9.25 -17.47
CA GLU A 167 -1.00 -10.50 -18.10
C GLU A 167 -2.08 -10.25 -19.16
N TYR A 168 -2.73 -9.08 -19.13
CA TYR A 168 -3.79 -8.69 -20.05
C TYR A 168 -3.30 -8.10 -21.38
N ALA A 169 -2.00 -8.09 -21.65
CA ALA A 169 -1.41 -7.50 -22.86
C ALA A 169 -2.01 -8.05 -24.17
N ARG A 170 -2.48 -9.32 -24.17
CA ARG A 170 -3.08 -9.97 -25.34
C ARG A 170 -4.46 -9.45 -25.71
N VAL A 171 -5.23 -8.99 -24.71
CA VAL A 171 -6.61 -8.49 -24.90
C VAL A 171 -6.67 -6.97 -24.88
N CYS A 172 -5.60 -6.31 -24.46
CA CYS A 172 -5.51 -4.87 -24.40
C CYS A 172 -5.30 -4.29 -25.81
N PRO A 173 -6.06 -3.24 -26.21
CA PRO A 173 -5.90 -2.65 -27.54
C PRO A 173 -4.52 -2.01 -27.72
N LYS A 174 -4.00 -2.09 -28.96
CA LYS A 174 -2.70 -1.47 -29.30
C LYS A 174 -2.68 0.05 -29.07
N SER A 175 -3.83 0.71 -29.22
CA SER A 175 -4.01 2.15 -29.01
C SER A 175 -4.32 2.52 -27.55
N LYS A 176 -3.98 1.69 -26.58
CA LYS A 176 -4.33 1.85 -25.16
C LYS A 176 -3.95 3.20 -24.57
N ALA A 177 -2.80 3.76 -24.90
CA ALA A 177 -2.40 5.08 -24.42
C ALA A 177 -3.35 6.18 -24.90
N ARG A 178 -3.65 6.22 -26.19
CA ARG A 178 -4.60 7.20 -26.74
C ARG A 178 -6.00 7.02 -26.15
N LEU A 179 -6.45 5.77 -25.96
CA LEU A 179 -7.74 5.50 -25.34
C LEU A 179 -7.78 5.96 -23.90
N TRP A 180 -6.71 5.76 -23.15
CA TRP A 180 -6.55 6.27 -21.79
C TRP A 180 -6.64 7.81 -21.77
N ASP A 181 -5.85 8.49 -22.61
CA ASP A 181 -5.83 9.95 -22.68
C ASP A 181 -7.21 10.54 -23.03
N THR A 182 -7.95 9.88 -23.93
CA THR A 182 -9.31 10.30 -24.25
C THR A 182 -10.26 10.09 -23.06
N LYS A 183 -10.21 8.93 -22.40
CA LYS A 183 -11.12 8.60 -21.30
C LYS A 183 -10.88 9.45 -20.06
N LYS A 184 -9.62 9.62 -19.64
CA LYS A 184 -9.30 10.41 -18.45
C LYS A 184 -9.75 11.87 -18.54
N GLY A 185 -9.86 12.42 -19.75
CA GLY A 185 -10.30 13.81 -19.96
C GLY A 185 -11.82 13.96 -20.12
N SER A 186 -12.58 12.89 -20.26
CA SER A 186 -14.00 12.99 -20.66
C SER A 186 -14.96 12.06 -19.93
N ASP A 187 -14.47 11.05 -19.20
CA ASP A 187 -15.32 10.06 -18.56
C ASP A 187 -15.45 10.33 -17.06
N PRO A 188 -16.59 10.89 -16.58
CA PRO A 188 -16.78 11.22 -15.17
C PRO A 188 -16.76 9.99 -14.25
N VAL A 189 -16.95 8.80 -14.79
CA VAL A 189 -16.87 7.53 -14.05
C VAL A 189 -15.46 7.29 -13.50
N LEU A 190 -14.43 7.87 -14.12
CA LEU A 190 -13.04 7.76 -13.69
C LEU A 190 -12.64 8.76 -12.61
N GLU A 191 -13.48 9.72 -12.25
CA GLU A 191 -13.12 10.80 -11.33
C GLU A 191 -12.55 10.29 -9.99
N GLY A 192 -13.23 9.34 -9.34
CA GLY A 192 -12.76 8.75 -8.10
C GLY A 192 -11.40 8.05 -8.22
N TYR A 193 -11.20 7.33 -9.32
CA TYR A 193 -9.92 6.67 -9.61
C TYR A 193 -8.81 7.71 -9.90
N LEU A 194 -9.10 8.75 -10.66
CA LEU A 194 -8.12 9.79 -10.99
C LEU A 194 -7.71 10.58 -9.75
N ASN A 195 -8.66 10.93 -8.89
CA ASN A 195 -8.38 11.60 -7.61
C ASN A 195 -7.49 10.76 -6.67
N LEU A 196 -7.59 9.44 -6.73
CA LEU A 196 -6.71 8.55 -5.98
C LEU A 196 -5.35 8.37 -6.66
N ALA A 197 -5.33 8.16 -7.98
CA ALA A 197 -4.15 7.71 -8.72
C ALA A 197 -3.25 8.84 -9.26
N GLU A 198 -3.81 10.02 -9.47
CA GLU A 198 -3.09 11.23 -9.89
C GLU A 198 -3.00 12.20 -8.71
N ASP A 199 -2.10 13.17 -8.77
CA ASP A 199 -2.03 14.17 -7.71
C ASP A 199 -3.39 14.90 -7.70
N GLY A 200 -4.10 14.75 -6.60
CA GLY A 200 -5.34 15.49 -6.39
C GLY A 200 -5.08 17.00 -6.49
N PRO A 201 -6.14 17.79 -6.65
CA PRO A 201 -6.03 19.22 -6.88
C PRO A 201 -5.24 19.94 -5.80
#